data_996633f0655e684d1cab1c7354ef261c
#
_entry.id   996633f0655e684d1cab1c7354ef261c
#
_cell.length_a   1.000
_cell.length_b   1.000
_cell.length_c   1.000
_cell.angle_alpha   90.00
_cell.angle_beta   90.00
_cell.angle_gamma   90.00
#
_symmetry.space_group_name_H-M   'P 1'
#
loop_
_entity.id
_entity.type
_entity.pdbx_description
1 polymer ?
#
loop_
_entity_poly.entity_id
_entity_poly.type
_entity_poly.pdbx_seq_one_letter_code
_entity_poly.pdbx_strand_id
1 'polypeptide(L)' 'MKLPKLTAVIELGEDGWYIANCPELGIVSQGETPEHAEAMIKEAVELWLECADEDEIRRRLQERKVAIKELAVTHG' A
#
# COMPACT_ATOMS: atom_id res chain seq x y z
N MET A 1 17.51 2.48 9.39
CA MET A 1 16.44 1.53 9.68
C MET A 1 16.10 0.70 8.45
N LYS A 2 15.97 -0.60 8.63
CA LYS A 2 15.63 -1.49 7.53
C LYS A 2 14.12 -1.66 7.45
N LEU A 3 13.54 -1.28 6.32
CA LEU A 3 12.10 -1.41 6.09
C LEU A 3 11.74 -2.82 5.62
N PRO A 4 10.57 -3.34 6.00
CA PRO A 4 10.08 -4.55 5.40
C PRO A 4 9.73 -4.30 3.94
N LYS A 5 9.45 -5.36 3.21
CA LYS A 5 9.01 -5.23 1.84
C LYS A 5 7.62 -4.60 1.83
N LEU A 6 7.47 -3.51 1.07
CA LEU A 6 6.20 -2.83 0.93
C LEU A 6 5.50 -3.28 -0.35
N THR A 7 4.18 -3.37 -0.29
CA THR A 7 3.38 -3.82 -1.43
C THR A 7 2.33 -2.80 -1.79
N ALA A 8 1.83 -2.89 -3.02
CA ALA A 8 0.70 -2.10 -3.47
C ALA A 8 -0.39 -3.04 -3.95
N VAL A 9 -1.59 -2.83 -3.43
CA VAL A 9 -2.79 -3.53 -3.90
C VAL A 9 -3.59 -2.54 -4.72
N ILE A 10 -3.85 -2.88 -5.97
CA ILE A 10 -4.53 -1.99 -6.91
C ILE A 10 -5.82 -2.65 -7.36
N GLU A 11 -6.93 -1.92 -7.24
CA GLU A 11 -8.23 -2.43 -7.65
C GLU A 11 -9.06 -1.33 -8.29
N LEU A 12 -10.00 -1.73 -9.12
CA LEU A 12 -10.92 -0.79 -9.77
C LEU A 12 -12.02 -0.40 -8.80
N GLY A 13 -12.17 0.91 -8.59
CA GLY A 13 -13.24 1.44 -7.76
C GLY A 13 -14.54 1.59 -8.52
N GLU A 14 -15.62 1.85 -7.79
CA GLU A 14 -16.95 1.96 -8.37
C GLU A 14 -17.12 3.14 -9.34
N ASP A 15 -16.32 4.17 -9.16
CA ASP A 15 -16.37 5.38 -9.97
C ASP A 15 -15.51 5.32 -11.24
N GLY A 16 -14.88 4.18 -11.49
CA GLY A 16 -14.00 4.01 -12.64
C GLY A 16 -12.54 4.37 -12.39
N TRP A 17 -12.22 4.85 -11.21
CA TRP A 17 -10.84 5.14 -10.82
C TRP A 17 -10.21 3.91 -10.16
N TYR A 18 -8.92 3.75 -10.36
CA TYR A 18 -8.18 2.68 -9.69
C TYR A 18 -7.69 3.16 -8.34
N ILE A 19 -7.89 2.34 -7.33
CA ILE A 19 -7.47 2.65 -5.97
C ILE A 19 -6.25 1.81 -5.65
N ALA A 20 -5.19 2.45 -5.18
CA ALA A 20 -3.97 1.78 -4.75
C ALA A 20 -3.83 1.91 -3.24
N ASN A 21 -3.48 0.81 -2.60
CA ASN A 21 -3.33 0.74 -1.15
C ASN A 21 -2.01 0.07 -0.79
N CYS A 22 -1.25 0.69 0.11
CA CYS A 22 -0.07 0.06 0.71
C CYS A 22 -0.49 -0.41 2.11
N PRO A 23 -0.87 -1.70 2.25
CA PRO A 23 -1.43 -2.16 3.52
C PRO A 23 -0.46 -2.11 4.69
N GLU A 24 0.84 -2.26 4.45
CA GLU A 24 1.85 -2.20 5.51
C GLU A 24 1.88 -0.85 6.21
N LEU A 25 1.58 0.23 5.49
CA LEU A 25 1.61 1.58 6.02
C LEU A 25 0.23 2.22 6.13
N GLY A 26 -0.78 1.60 5.54
CA GLY A 26 -2.13 2.16 5.56
C GLY A 26 -2.27 3.42 4.73
N ILE A 27 -1.49 3.53 3.66
CA ILE A 27 -1.52 4.68 2.75
C ILE A 27 -2.33 4.31 1.52
N VAL A 28 -3.19 5.21 1.08
CA VAL A 28 -4.08 4.99 -0.06
C VAL A 28 -3.91 6.12 -1.06
N SER A 29 -3.96 5.79 -2.33
CA SER A 29 -3.95 6.77 -3.40
C SER A 29 -4.85 6.27 -4.54
N GLN A 30 -4.94 7.01 -5.62
CA GLN A 30 -5.79 6.62 -6.75
C GLN A 30 -5.21 7.13 -8.07
N GLY A 31 -5.66 6.54 -9.17
CA GLY A 31 -5.23 6.94 -10.49
C GLY A 31 -6.22 6.52 -11.55
N GLU A 32 -6.06 7.04 -12.75
CA GLU A 32 -6.97 6.76 -13.87
C GLU A 32 -6.73 5.39 -14.51
N THR A 33 -5.52 4.86 -14.34
CA THR A 33 -5.12 3.54 -14.83
C THR A 33 -4.41 2.80 -13.71
N PRO A 34 -4.26 1.46 -13.81
CA PRO A 34 -3.48 0.73 -12.80
C PRO A 34 -2.04 1.27 -12.67
N GLU A 35 -1.41 1.59 -13.80
CA GLU A 35 -0.05 2.12 -13.81
C GLU A 35 0.03 3.50 -13.16
N HIS A 36 -0.99 4.33 -13.39
CA HIS A 36 -1.07 5.65 -12.78
C HIS A 36 -1.28 5.52 -11.26
N ALA A 37 -2.18 4.63 -10.85
CA ALA A 37 -2.42 4.38 -9.43
C ALA A 37 -1.17 3.87 -8.72
N GLU A 38 -0.40 2.99 -9.37
CA GLU A 38 0.87 2.50 -8.85
C GLU A 38 1.87 3.64 -8.66
N ALA A 39 2.00 4.52 -9.65
CA ALA A 39 2.89 5.66 -9.56
C ALA A 39 2.47 6.59 -8.42
N MET A 40 1.18 6.81 -8.26
CA MET A 40 0.66 7.70 -7.22
C MET A 40 0.87 7.14 -5.81
N ILE A 41 0.66 5.84 -5.62
CA ILE A 41 0.89 5.25 -4.30
C ILE A 41 2.38 5.23 -3.96
N LYS A 42 3.23 4.98 -4.94
CA LYS A 42 4.67 5.01 -4.73
C LYS A 42 5.11 6.39 -4.27
N GLU A 43 4.65 7.44 -4.96
CA GLU A 43 4.96 8.82 -4.60
C GLU A 43 4.46 9.16 -3.19
N ALA A 44 3.23 8.75 -2.86
CA ALA A 44 2.65 9.00 -1.55
C ALA A 44 3.44 8.31 -0.44
N VAL A 45 3.87 7.07 -0.66
CA VAL A 45 4.68 6.32 0.30
C VAL A 45 6.05 6.98 0.48
N GLU A 46 6.70 7.34 -0.63
CA GLU A 46 8.01 7.98 -0.57
C GLU A 46 7.95 9.30 0.19
N LEU A 47 6.92 10.10 -0.08
CA LEU A 47 6.74 11.37 0.61
C LEU A 47 6.48 11.18 2.10
N TRP A 48 5.65 10.22 2.45
CA TRP A 48 5.39 9.92 3.86
C TRP A 48 6.66 9.48 4.58
N LEU A 49 7.47 8.62 3.94
CA LEU A 49 8.72 8.15 4.53
C LEU A 49 9.75 9.27 4.71
N GLU A 50 9.74 10.27 3.82
CA GLU A 50 10.62 11.43 3.95
C GLU A 50 10.25 12.30 5.14
N CYS A 51 8.96 12.39 5.45
CA CYS A 51 8.45 13.26 6.51
C CYS A 51 8.36 12.59 7.88
N ALA A 52 8.27 11.26 7.91
CA ALA A 52 8.12 10.53 9.17
C ALA A 52 9.48 10.18 9.77
N ASP A 53 9.57 10.24 11.11
CA ASP A 53 10.78 9.76 11.80
C ASP A 53 10.72 8.24 12.00
N GLU A 54 11.84 7.65 12.43
CA GLU A 54 11.92 6.20 12.62
C GLU A 54 10.89 5.66 13.60
N ASP A 55 10.61 6.39 14.66
CA ASP A 55 9.64 5.95 15.67
C ASP A 55 8.23 5.91 15.10
N GLU A 56 7.88 6.90 14.27
CA GLU A 56 6.60 6.91 13.58
C GLU A 56 6.46 5.74 12.61
N ILE A 57 7.54 5.46 11.87
CA ILE A 57 7.54 4.36 10.91
C ILE A 57 7.36 3.03 11.63
N ARG A 58 8.11 2.80 12.71
CA ARG A 58 7.98 1.56 13.50
C ARG A 58 6.58 1.40 14.08
N ARG A 59 6.04 2.48 14.63
CA ARG A 59 4.71 2.45 15.23
C ARG A 59 3.64 2.14 14.20
N ARG A 60 3.74 2.76 13.02
CA ARG A 60 2.79 2.52 11.94
C ARG A 60 2.82 1.06 11.49
N LEU A 61 4.02 0.49 11.31
CA LEU A 61 4.18 -0.90 10.93
C LEU A 61 3.61 -1.87 11.98
N GLN A 62 3.80 -1.56 13.25
CA GLN A 62 3.26 -2.37 14.34
C GLN A 62 1.74 -2.29 14.45
N GLU A 63 1.18 -1.10 14.30
CA GLU A 63 -0.26 -0.88 14.38
C GLU A 63 -1.01 -1.55 13.25
N ARG A 64 -0.42 -1.57 12.07
CA ARG A 64 -1.10 -2.16 10.92
C ARG A 64 -1.11 -3.69 10.95
N LYS A 65 -0.07 -4.32 11.47
CA LYS A 65 0.02 -5.79 11.64
C LYS A 65 -0.61 -6.59 10.50
N VAL A 66 -0.31 -6.20 9.27
CA VAL A 66 -0.89 -6.84 8.10
C VAL A 66 -0.25 -8.19 7.85
N ALA A 67 -1.07 -9.22 7.70
CA ALA A 67 -0.61 -10.53 7.29
C ALA A 67 -1.02 -10.76 5.84
N ILE A 68 -0.05 -11.00 4.98
CA ILE A 68 -0.30 -11.29 3.57
C ILE A 68 -0.13 -12.80 3.41
N LYS A 69 -1.20 -13.48 3.06
CA LYS A 69 -1.19 -14.93 2.92
C LYS A 69 -1.72 -15.35 1.57
N GLU A 70 -1.12 -16.39 1.05
CA GLU A 70 -1.57 -16.99 -0.19
C GLU A 70 -2.74 -17.91 0.11
N LEU A 71 -3.80 -17.78 -0.67
CA LEU A 71 -4.97 -18.65 -0.53
C LEU A 71 -4.87 -19.82 -1.49
N ALA A 72 -5.03 -21.01 -0.94
CA ALA A 72 -5.17 -22.20 -1.78
C ALA A 72 -6.65 -22.36 -2.09
N VAL A 73 -7.03 -22.12 -3.32
CA VAL A 73 -8.43 -22.17 -3.75
C VAL A 73 -8.63 -23.32 -4.71
N THR A 74 -9.61 -24.16 -4.42
CA THR A 74 -10.01 -25.22 -5.33
C THR A 74 -11.20 -24.73 -6.15
N HIS A 75 -11.03 -24.78 -7.46
CA HIS A 75 -12.04 -24.35 -8.39
C HIS A 75 -12.44 -25.54 -9.28
N GLY A 76 -13.67 -25.93 -9.21
CA GLY A 76 -14.05 -27.10 -9.98
C GLY A 76 -15.48 -27.15 -10.42
#